data_1e46096d18e4085c9debb68158f46453
#
_entry.id   1e46096d18e4085c9debb68158f46453
#
_cell.length_a   1.000
_cell.length_b   1.000
_cell.length_c   1.000
_cell.angle_alpha   90.00
_cell.angle_beta   90.00
_cell.angle_gamma   90.00
#
_symmetry.space_group_name_H-M   'P 1'
#
loop_
_entity.id
_entity.type
_entity.pdbx_description
1 polymer ?
#
loop_
_entity_poly.entity_id
_entity_poly.type
_entity_poly.pdbx_seq_one_letter_code
_entity_poly.pdbx_strand_id
1 'polypeptide(L)'
;MPKIDVYEQAFFDYLGTRMDTDDLEQLLTVAKAELDAETDERGITKFELNDTNRPDLWSAAGLARQLRIYRGAQMPFYDFISREGDIKDPQERRFIVHPELEHTRPYLAAFAVAGKHIDEPGLLDLIQTQEKLAWNYGRKRKSVAIGVYRSALVKYPIHYLGADPETTKFQPLGADREMTLREILTSHPKGQEFASLVDGFELMPLLKDDRGEIVGFPPVINSAYIGGVQEGDWQLFVEMTGLDLHQLLLTANIIACDLADHGYRVLPIRVVYPYDTPLGREIVTPYYFQKPQTVEVSHAEKMLGVSLTAEQVTESLGRMGITAEADGESVTAYPPVYRNDFLHPVDVIEDVMIGLGMDAFEPANPSDFTVGRLSEAEVFSRQAKNIMVGLGYQEMIFNYLGSYREFIEWMYPPEARDGIAAEFVKVSNPLSENYEYVRHSILPNLLSAESVSANASYPHLIFEVGKLVRQDPDENYGSRTLNALAFLAADTDADFNLMNSHVTSLFYYLGYSHELVELDDPRFISGRTAAIVVDGRRVGIFGEVHPQVLENWGIQVPCAAGEIDMDALR
;
A
#
# COMPACT_ATOMS: atom_id res chain seq x y z
N MET A 1 7.71 -1.80 -0.90
CA MET A 1 7.90 -2.85 0.11
C MET A 1 8.71 -2.29 1.27
N PRO A 2 8.52 -2.73 2.52
CA PRO A 2 9.40 -2.32 3.62
C PRO A 2 10.84 -2.78 3.36
N LYS A 3 11.79 -1.88 3.60
CA LYS A 3 13.23 -2.20 3.57
C LYS A 3 13.80 -1.92 4.95
N ILE A 4 14.69 -2.79 5.42
CA ILE A 4 15.39 -2.61 6.69
C ILE A 4 16.89 -2.55 6.44
N ASP A 5 17.55 -1.64 7.16
CA ASP A 5 19.00 -1.51 7.23
C ASP A 5 19.48 -2.25 8.48
N VAL A 6 20.39 -3.18 8.33
CA VAL A 6 20.79 -4.08 9.40
C VAL A 6 22.31 -4.15 9.49
N TYR A 7 22.87 -4.01 10.70
CA TYR A 7 24.27 -4.35 10.89
C TYR A 7 24.50 -5.83 10.65
N GLU A 8 25.27 -6.19 9.63
CA GLU A 8 25.49 -7.58 9.20
C GLU A 8 25.94 -8.48 10.36
N GLN A 9 26.90 -8.02 11.15
CA GLN A 9 27.40 -8.79 12.28
C GLN A 9 26.29 -9.06 13.31
N ALA A 10 25.49 -8.05 13.67
CA ALA A 10 24.40 -8.21 14.63
C ALA A 10 23.33 -9.17 14.10
N PHE A 11 23.02 -9.12 12.79
CA PHE A 11 22.09 -10.03 12.17
C PHE A 11 22.56 -11.49 12.26
N PHE A 12 23.83 -11.75 11.94
CA PHE A 12 24.39 -13.10 12.04
C PHE A 12 24.51 -13.57 13.51
N ASP A 13 24.71 -12.65 14.45
CA ASP A 13 24.67 -12.98 15.89
C ASP A 13 23.26 -13.44 16.31
N TYR A 14 22.19 -12.77 15.82
CA TYR A 14 20.79 -13.20 16.05
C TYR A 14 20.45 -14.49 15.31
N LEU A 15 20.94 -14.66 14.10
CA LEU A 15 20.79 -15.89 13.32
C LEU A 15 21.52 -17.08 13.95
N GLY A 16 22.58 -16.81 14.73
CA GLY A 16 23.40 -17.81 15.40
C GLY A 16 24.44 -18.51 14.51
N THR A 17 24.58 -18.05 13.27
CA THR A 17 25.56 -18.58 12.31
C THR A 17 25.82 -17.57 11.22
N ARG A 18 27.07 -17.56 10.72
CA ARG A 18 27.44 -16.80 9.53
C ARG A 18 27.36 -17.68 8.29
N MET A 19 26.97 -17.13 7.16
CA MET A 19 26.87 -17.81 5.87
C MET A 19 27.33 -16.86 4.76
N ASP A 20 27.58 -17.37 3.57
CA ASP A 20 27.86 -16.54 2.41
C ASP A 20 26.56 -15.94 1.82
N THR A 21 26.73 -15.06 0.83
CA THR A 21 25.61 -14.32 0.23
C THR A 21 24.62 -15.24 -0.48
N ASP A 22 25.10 -16.23 -1.22
CA ASP A 22 24.23 -17.15 -1.99
C ASP A 22 23.36 -18.00 -1.06
N ASP A 23 23.95 -18.53 0.02
CA ASP A 23 23.22 -19.29 1.05
C ASP A 23 22.21 -18.40 1.78
N LEU A 24 22.56 -17.13 2.04
CA LEU A 24 21.67 -16.17 2.67
C LEU A 24 20.48 -15.82 1.77
N GLU A 25 20.73 -15.53 0.49
CA GLU A 25 19.64 -15.25 -0.47
C GLU A 25 18.68 -16.42 -0.60
N GLN A 26 19.20 -17.65 -0.68
CA GLN A 26 18.36 -18.83 -0.70
C GLN A 26 17.53 -18.97 0.58
N LEU A 27 18.11 -18.70 1.75
CA LEU A 27 17.42 -18.79 3.02
C LEU A 27 16.36 -17.68 3.20
N LEU A 28 16.61 -16.47 2.69
CA LEU A 28 15.70 -15.33 2.74
C LEU A 28 14.35 -15.62 2.05
N THR A 29 14.30 -16.52 1.08
CA THR A 29 13.07 -16.92 0.39
C THR A 29 12.00 -17.46 1.35
N VAL A 30 12.42 -18.07 2.47
CA VAL A 30 11.52 -18.57 3.54
C VAL A 30 10.71 -17.44 4.20
N ALA A 31 11.30 -16.27 4.28
CA ALA A 31 10.66 -15.07 4.81
C ALA A 31 10.10 -14.16 3.70
N LYS A 32 10.11 -14.63 2.43
CA LYS A 32 9.78 -13.82 1.24
C LYS A 32 10.56 -12.50 1.23
N ALA A 33 11.81 -12.57 1.66
CA ALA A 33 12.72 -11.44 1.72
C ALA A 33 13.80 -11.57 0.65
N GLU A 34 14.37 -10.45 0.25
CA GLU A 34 15.43 -10.35 -0.74
C GLU A 34 16.57 -9.46 -0.23
N LEU A 35 17.77 -9.73 -0.68
CA LEU A 35 18.91 -8.87 -0.44
C LEU A 35 18.81 -7.67 -1.40
N ASP A 36 18.51 -6.47 -0.87
CA ASP A 36 18.37 -5.25 -1.68
C ASP A 36 19.73 -4.62 -2.04
N ALA A 37 20.72 -4.75 -1.15
CA ALA A 37 22.08 -4.32 -1.38
C ALA A 37 23.07 -5.12 -0.52
N GLU A 38 24.25 -5.37 -1.08
CA GLU A 38 25.37 -5.92 -0.33
C GLU A 38 25.78 -5.02 0.84
N THR A 39 26.56 -5.60 1.76
CA THR A 39 27.05 -4.88 2.95
C THR A 39 27.93 -3.69 2.56
N ASP A 40 27.58 -2.51 3.05
CA ASP A 40 28.31 -1.27 2.80
C ASP A 40 29.59 -1.15 3.67
N GLU A 41 30.37 -0.09 3.47
CA GLU A 41 31.62 0.18 4.22
C GLU A 41 31.40 0.34 5.75
N ARG A 42 30.16 0.59 6.19
CA ARG A 42 29.77 0.71 7.61
C ARG A 42 29.34 -0.64 8.18
N GLY A 43 29.30 -1.70 7.38
CA GLY A 43 28.83 -3.03 7.77
C GLY A 43 27.31 -3.13 7.80
N ILE A 44 26.60 -2.31 7.03
CA ILE A 44 25.13 -2.33 6.93
C ILE A 44 24.70 -3.04 5.66
N THR A 45 23.85 -4.04 5.81
CA THR A 45 23.17 -4.79 4.75
C THR A 45 21.72 -4.35 4.65
N LYS A 46 21.13 -4.38 3.47
CA LYS A 46 19.72 -3.99 3.25
C LYS A 46 18.90 -5.18 2.80
N PHE A 47 17.80 -5.41 3.50
CA PHE A 47 16.81 -6.41 3.13
C PHE A 47 15.51 -5.74 2.68
N GLU A 48 14.93 -6.23 1.58
CA GLU A 48 13.58 -5.91 1.13
C GLU A 48 12.63 -7.03 1.56
N LEU A 49 11.51 -6.66 2.19
CA LEU A 49 10.55 -7.58 2.76
C LEU A 49 9.27 -7.54 1.95
N ASN A 50 9.03 -8.60 1.17
CA ASN A 50 7.93 -8.65 0.20
C ASN A 50 6.59 -9.02 0.83
N ASP A 51 6.61 -9.62 2.04
CA ASP A 51 5.42 -10.04 2.76
C ASP A 51 4.90 -8.93 3.68
N THR A 52 3.82 -8.25 3.25
CA THR A 52 3.25 -7.10 3.96
C THR A 52 2.29 -7.49 5.09
N ASN A 53 1.86 -8.74 5.16
CA ASN A 53 1.01 -9.28 6.24
C ASN A 53 1.83 -9.86 7.41
N ARG A 54 3.18 -9.87 7.31
CA ARG A 54 4.12 -10.35 8.32
C ARG A 54 4.95 -9.20 8.93
N PRO A 55 4.31 -8.27 9.69
CA PRO A 55 5.03 -7.14 10.30
C PRO A 55 6.08 -7.58 11.35
N ASP A 56 6.00 -8.80 11.83
CA ASP A 56 6.98 -9.43 12.71
C ASP A 56 8.35 -9.68 12.05
N LEU A 57 8.42 -9.64 10.72
CA LEU A 57 9.67 -9.77 9.95
C LEU A 57 10.36 -8.42 9.67
N TRP A 58 9.75 -7.30 10.03
CA TRP A 58 10.29 -5.96 9.69
C TRP A 58 11.37 -5.45 10.65
N SER A 59 12.04 -6.36 11.33
CA SER A 59 13.18 -6.13 12.22
C SER A 59 14.29 -7.14 11.97
N ALA A 60 15.52 -6.82 12.34
CA ALA A 60 16.64 -7.75 12.27
C ALA A 60 16.39 -8.99 13.14
N ALA A 61 15.89 -8.79 14.36
CA ALA A 61 15.58 -9.88 15.29
C ALA A 61 14.46 -10.77 14.78
N GLY A 62 13.36 -10.19 14.29
CA GLY A 62 12.20 -10.94 13.78
C GLY A 62 12.54 -11.77 12.56
N LEU A 63 13.26 -11.17 11.60
CA LEU A 63 13.74 -11.88 10.42
C LEU A 63 14.69 -13.02 10.81
N ALA A 64 15.71 -12.76 11.62
CA ALA A 64 16.66 -13.77 12.07
C ALA A 64 15.99 -14.90 12.88
N ARG A 65 14.99 -14.59 13.71
CA ARG A 65 14.17 -15.56 14.44
C ARG A 65 13.49 -16.54 13.49
N GLN A 66 12.81 -16.07 12.46
CA GLN A 66 12.14 -16.91 11.48
C GLN A 66 13.13 -17.85 10.77
N LEU A 67 14.24 -17.29 10.28
CA LEU A 67 15.26 -18.05 9.54
C LEU A 67 15.96 -19.09 10.44
N ARG A 68 16.24 -18.75 11.70
CA ARG A 68 16.86 -19.64 12.68
C ARG A 68 15.96 -20.82 13.00
N ILE A 69 14.66 -20.59 13.21
CA ILE A 69 13.68 -21.66 13.48
C ILE A 69 13.57 -22.58 12.27
N TYR A 70 13.46 -22.03 11.07
CA TYR A 70 13.41 -22.82 9.83
C TYR A 70 14.61 -23.77 9.68
N ARG A 71 15.79 -23.36 10.15
CA ARG A 71 17.00 -24.17 10.18
C ARG A 71 17.07 -25.18 11.32
N GLY A 72 16.01 -25.34 12.09
CA GLY A 72 15.88 -26.35 13.15
C GLY A 72 16.23 -25.88 14.55
N ALA A 73 16.38 -24.57 14.78
CA ALA A 73 16.50 -24.07 16.13
C ALA A 73 15.18 -24.24 16.89
N GLN A 74 15.30 -24.44 18.21
CA GLN A 74 14.12 -24.52 19.08
C GLN A 74 13.32 -23.21 19.04
N MET A 75 11.99 -23.32 18.97
CA MET A 75 11.10 -22.16 19.09
C MET A 75 11.31 -21.46 20.44
N PRO A 76 11.44 -20.11 20.44
CA PRO A 76 11.59 -19.37 21.69
C PRO A 76 10.31 -19.44 22.52
N PHE A 77 10.48 -19.59 23.83
CA PHE A 77 9.40 -19.51 24.80
C PHE A 77 9.45 -18.16 25.52
N TYR A 78 8.37 -17.37 25.39
CA TYR A 78 8.25 -16.04 25.99
C TYR A 78 7.37 -16.10 27.24
N ASP A 79 8.00 -16.20 28.40
CA ASP A 79 7.35 -16.35 29.71
C ASP A 79 6.63 -15.10 30.22
N PHE A 80 6.89 -13.96 29.61
CA PHE A 80 6.30 -12.66 29.95
C PHE A 80 4.93 -12.40 29.30
N ILE A 81 4.48 -13.24 28.40
CA ILE A 81 3.19 -13.07 27.70
C ILE A 81 2.04 -13.45 28.63
N SER A 82 1.14 -12.50 28.87
CA SER A 82 -0.14 -12.75 29.54
C SER A 82 -1.12 -13.43 28.58
N ARG A 83 -2.03 -14.23 29.13
CA ARG A 83 -3.14 -14.86 28.40
C ARG A 83 -4.31 -15.08 29.34
N GLU A 84 -5.46 -15.42 28.81
CA GLU A 84 -6.62 -15.78 29.62
C GLU A 84 -6.27 -16.94 30.58
N GLY A 85 -6.55 -16.76 31.84
CA GLY A 85 -6.21 -17.73 32.89
C GLY A 85 -4.76 -17.75 33.39
N ASP A 86 -3.84 -16.99 32.73
CA ASP A 86 -2.44 -16.87 33.14
C ASP A 86 -1.95 -15.40 32.96
N ILE A 87 -2.37 -14.55 33.87
CA ILE A 87 -1.99 -13.12 33.85
C ILE A 87 -0.66 -12.94 34.59
N LYS A 88 0.32 -12.35 33.88
CA LYS A 88 1.65 -12.10 34.44
C LYS A 88 1.62 -10.96 35.45
N ASP A 89 2.53 -11.01 36.45
CA ASP A 89 2.60 -10.00 37.50
C ASP A 89 3.23 -8.70 37.00
N PRO A 90 2.47 -7.60 36.87
CA PRO A 90 2.99 -6.29 36.45
C PRO A 90 3.70 -5.58 37.60
N GLN A 91 3.66 -6.10 38.81
CA GLN A 91 4.11 -5.40 40.03
C GLN A 91 3.41 -4.01 40.15
N GLU A 92 4.18 -2.95 40.40
CA GLU A 92 3.63 -1.59 40.52
C GLU A 92 3.48 -0.87 39.17
N ARG A 93 3.91 -1.50 38.06
CA ARG A 93 3.88 -0.89 36.72
C ARG A 93 2.46 -0.89 36.16
N ARG A 94 1.87 0.30 36.06
CA ARG A 94 0.53 0.46 35.51
C ARG A 94 0.34 1.77 34.77
N PHE A 95 -0.50 1.73 33.75
CA PHE A 95 -1.06 2.89 33.08
C PHE A 95 -2.53 3.03 33.45
N ILE A 96 -2.98 4.25 33.63
CA ILE A 96 -4.37 4.61 33.90
C ILE A 96 -4.87 5.43 32.71
N VAL A 97 -5.80 4.86 31.96
CA VAL A 97 -6.47 5.55 30.85
C VAL A 97 -7.62 6.38 31.42
N HIS A 98 -7.79 7.61 30.92
CA HIS A 98 -8.82 8.52 31.36
C HIS A 98 -10.04 8.53 30.40
N PRO A 99 -11.27 8.81 30.91
CA PRO A 99 -12.51 8.64 30.15
C PRO A 99 -12.64 9.55 28.92
N GLU A 100 -12.03 10.72 28.91
CA GLU A 100 -12.08 11.65 27.80
C GLU A 100 -11.45 11.13 26.49
N LEU A 101 -10.67 10.04 26.57
CA LEU A 101 -10.02 9.44 25.41
C LEU A 101 -10.89 8.39 24.68
N GLU A 102 -12.03 8.00 25.24
CA GLU A 102 -12.89 6.92 24.70
C GLU A 102 -13.28 7.15 23.23
N HIS A 103 -13.54 8.39 22.84
CA HIS A 103 -14.01 8.75 21.51
C HIS A 103 -12.93 9.37 20.61
N THR A 104 -11.70 9.47 21.10
CA THR A 104 -10.58 10.07 20.34
C THR A 104 -9.51 9.04 20.00
N ARG A 105 -8.78 8.58 21.01
CA ARG A 105 -7.73 7.58 20.86
C ARG A 105 -7.75 6.60 22.05
N PRO A 106 -8.72 5.65 22.05
CA PRO A 106 -9.17 4.94 23.26
C PRO A 106 -8.17 3.93 23.82
N TYR A 107 -7.31 3.34 22.98
CA TYR A 107 -6.55 2.19 23.41
C TYR A 107 -5.08 2.48 23.62
N LEU A 108 -4.51 1.78 24.61
CA LEU A 108 -3.10 1.79 24.95
C LEU A 108 -2.63 0.36 25.28
N ALA A 109 -1.46 -0.01 24.81
CA ALA A 109 -0.70 -1.18 25.27
C ALA A 109 0.69 -0.72 25.64
N ALA A 110 1.33 -1.36 26.64
CA ALA A 110 2.67 -0.99 27.05
C ALA A 110 3.39 -2.15 27.73
N PHE A 111 4.72 -2.14 27.66
CA PHE A 111 5.58 -3.02 28.45
C PHE A 111 6.89 -2.29 28.77
N ALA A 112 7.64 -2.78 29.76
CA ALA A 112 8.97 -2.29 30.06
C ALA A 112 10.02 -3.35 29.78
N VAL A 113 11.28 -2.94 29.63
CA VAL A 113 12.42 -3.83 29.49
C VAL A 113 13.58 -3.38 30.38
N ALA A 114 14.39 -4.35 30.82
CA ALA A 114 15.59 -4.10 31.61
C ALA A 114 16.63 -5.22 31.43
N GLY A 115 17.83 -4.99 31.96
CA GLY A 115 18.85 -6.03 32.10
C GLY A 115 19.95 -6.04 31.06
N LYS A 116 19.83 -5.22 30.00
CA LYS A 116 20.87 -5.03 28.98
C LYS A 116 20.99 -3.53 28.67
N HIS A 117 22.20 -3.04 28.46
CA HIS A 117 22.42 -1.70 27.91
C HIS A 117 22.21 -1.74 26.40
N ILE A 118 21.50 -0.75 25.86
CA ILE A 118 21.29 -0.65 24.42
C ILE A 118 22.59 -0.18 23.77
N ASP A 119 23.01 -0.91 22.74
CA ASP A 119 24.14 -0.58 21.87
C ASP A 119 23.65 0.08 20.57
N GLU A 120 24.56 0.60 19.75
CA GLU A 120 24.22 1.28 18.50
C GLU A 120 23.40 0.40 17.55
N PRO A 121 23.76 -0.88 17.25
CA PRO A 121 22.94 -1.75 16.43
C PRO A 121 21.54 -2.00 16.99
N GLY A 122 21.42 -2.24 18.28
CA GLY A 122 20.13 -2.45 18.95
C GLY A 122 19.25 -1.20 18.94
N LEU A 123 19.85 0.00 19.09
CA LEU A 123 19.13 1.26 19.00
C LEU A 123 18.63 1.51 17.57
N LEU A 124 19.45 1.26 16.55
CA LEU A 124 19.07 1.35 15.14
C LEU A 124 17.90 0.42 14.84
N ASP A 125 17.99 -0.86 15.22
CA ASP A 125 16.93 -1.85 14.97
C ASP A 125 15.62 -1.46 15.68
N LEU A 126 15.68 -1.01 16.93
CA LEU A 126 14.51 -0.55 17.68
C LEU A 126 13.82 0.65 17.03
N ILE A 127 14.60 1.67 16.62
CA ILE A 127 14.05 2.87 15.94
C ILE A 127 13.44 2.49 14.60
N GLN A 128 14.11 1.67 13.79
CA GLN A 128 13.57 1.24 12.50
C GLN A 128 12.29 0.40 12.65
N THR A 129 12.28 -0.56 13.57
CA THR A 129 11.11 -1.37 13.88
C THR A 129 9.92 -0.49 14.28
N GLN A 130 10.16 0.47 15.19
CA GLN A 130 9.14 1.46 15.58
C GLN A 130 8.62 2.25 14.38
N GLU A 131 9.51 2.76 13.53
CA GLU A 131 9.11 3.55 12.35
C GLU A 131 8.36 2.71 11.32
N LYS A 132 8.83 1.51 10.98
CA LYS A 132 8.16 0.62 10.01
C LYS A 132 6.78 0.20 10.50
N LEU A 133 6.65 -0.20 11.76
CA LEU A 133 5.37 -0.56 12.35
C LEU A 133 4.41 0.64 12.42
N ALA A 134 4.85 1.80 12.90
CA ALA A 134 4.01 2.99 12.98
C ALA A 134 3.62 3.55 11.61
N TRP A 135 4.51 3.49 10.62
CA TRP A 135 4.27 4.05 9.29
C TRP A 135 3.42 3.14 8.39
N ASN A 136 3.79 1.87 8.30
CA ASN A 136 3.12 0.92 7.40
C ASN A 136 1.92 0.27 8.10
N TYR A 137 2.12 -0.54 9.12
CA TYR A 137 1.07 -1.23 9.86
C TYR A 137 0.16 -0.24 10.61
N GLY A 138 0.73 0.78 11.24
CA GLY A 138 0.04 1.86 11.94
C GLY A 138 -0.58 2.92 11.03
N ARG A 139 -0.49 2.79 9.70
CA ARG A 139 -1.06 3.73 8.72
C ARG A 139 -0.65 5.17 9.00
N LYS A 140 0.66 5.43 9.01
CA LYS A 140 1.24 6.74 9.35
C LYS A 140 0.77 7.22 10.74
N ARG A 141 0.88 6.38 11.76
CA ARG A 141 0.47 6.59 13.16
C ARG A 141 -1.04 6.74 13.39
N LYS A 142 -1.88 6.63 12.37
CA LYS A 142 -3.34 6.72 12.52
C LYS A 142 -3.90 5.58 13.37
N SER A 143 -3.58 4.33 13.01
CA SER A 143 -4.05 3.14 13.72
C SER A 143 -3.19 2.81 14.93
N VAL A 144 -1.87 2.86 14.79
CA VAL A 144 -0.88 2.57 15.84
C VAL A 144 0.20 3.63 15.82
N ALA A 145 0.42 4.31 16.93
CA ALA A 145 1.60 5.10 17.21
C ALA A 145 2.40 4.42 18.33
N ILE A 146 3.71 4.55 18.29
CA ILE A 146 4.64 3.87 19.20
C ILE A 146 5.58 4.89 19.80
N GLY A 147 5.70 4.90 21.13
CA GLY A 147 6.69 5.67 21.88
C GLY A 147 7.66 4.77 22.62
N VAL A 148 8.94 5.14 22.62
CA VAL A 148 9.99 4.48 23.41
C VAL A 148 10.57 5.50 24.37
N TYR A 149 10.74 5.10 25.63
CA TYR A 149 11.05 6.02 26.71
C TYR A 149 12.03 5.42 27.73
N ARG A 150 12.73 6.29 28.45
CA ARG A 150 13.68 5.94 29.51
C ARG A 150 12.91 5.62 30.80
N SER A 151 12.69 4.34 31.08
CA SER A 151 11.87 3.87 32.22
C SER A 151 12.42 4.29 33.58
N ALA A 152 13.73 4.43 33.70
CA ALA A 152 14.38 4.88 34.95
C ALA A 152 13.98 6.30 35.39
N LEU A 153 13.46 7.12 34.48
CA LEU A 153 13.09 8.52 34.72
C LEU A 153 11.61 8.71 35.06
N VAL A 154 10.77 7.68 35.00
CA VAL A 154 9.33 7.79 35.27
C VAL A 154 8.95 7.20 36.63
N LYS A 155 7.84 7.70 37.19
CA LYS A 155 7.18 7.13 38.35
C LYS A 155 5.79 6.61 37.97
N TYR A 156 5.53 5.34 38.23
CA TYR A 156 4.20 4.76 38.03
C TYR A 156 3.22 5.18 39.14
N PRO A 157 1.90 5.25 38.86
CA PRO A 157 1.28 5.00 37.57
C PRO A 157 1.56 6.09 36.53
N ILE A 158 1.52 5.72 35.23
CA ILE A 158 1.52 6.70 34.15
C ILE A 158 0.05 6.91 33.73
N HIS A 159 -0.36 8.16 33.59
CA HIS A 159 -1.69 8.56 33.19
C HIS A 159 -1.72 8.83 31.68
N TYR A 160 -2.65 8.22 30.98
CA TYR A 160 -2.99 8.52 29.59
C TYR A 160 -4.30 9.30 29.59
N LEU A 161 -4.25 10.59 29.33
CA LEU A 161 -5.32 11.54 29.57
C LEU A 161 -5.48 12.54 28.41
N GLY A 162 -6.63 13.21 28.36
CA GLY A 162 -6.85 14.37 27.51
C GLY A 162 -6.34 15.64 28.16
N ALA A 163 -5.54 16.42 27.45
CA ALA A 163 -4.91 17.64 27.94
C ALA A 163 -5.35 18.85 27.11
N ASP A 164 -5.50 20.00 27.76
CA ASP A 164 -5.82 21.27 27.12
C ASP A 164 -4.62 21.71 26.23
N PRO A 165 -4.83 21.90 24.91
CA PRO A 165 -3.74 22.22 23.98
C PRO A 165 -3.13 23.60 24.14
N GLU A 166 -3.85 24.56 24.75
CA GLU A 166 -3.39 25.94 24.89
C GLU A 166 -2.56 26.15 26.17
N THR A 167 -2.83 25.37 27.21
CA THR A 167 -2.20 25.56 28.53
C THR A 167 -1.16 24.53 28.90
N THR A 168 -1.23 23.32 28.31
CA THR A 168 -0.29 22.24 28.58
C THR A 168 1.02 22.44 27.84
N LYS A 169 2.14 22.50 28.58
CA LYS A 169 3.48 22.78 28.05
C LYS A 169 4.49 21.70 28.43
N PHE A 170 5.37 21.38 27.51
CA PHE A 170 6.59 20.59 27.77
C PHE A 170 7.63 20.86 26.68
N GLN A 171 8.86 20.42 26.90
CA GLN A 171 9.92 20.46 25.88
C GLN A 171 9.82 19.19 25.00
N PRO A 172 9.39 19.29 23.71
CA PRO A 172 9.35 18.15 22.82
C PRO A 172 10.75 17.73 22.38
N LEU A 173 10.90 16.46 22.02
CA LEU A 173 12.17 15.90 21.53
C LEU A 173 12.66 16.67 20.29
N GLY A 174 13.91 17.14 20.34
CA GLY A 174 14.51 17.95 19.28
C GLY A 174 14.24 19.46 19.36
N ALA A 175 13.48 19.93 20.37
CA ALA A 175 13.32 21.35 20.63
C ALA A 175 14.24 21.82 21.77
N ASP A 176 14.56 23.11 21.78
CA ASP A 176 15.41 23.79 22.77
C ASP A 176 14.62 24.51 23.88
N ARG A 177 13.28 24.53 23.77
CA ARG A 177 12.38 25.21 24.72
C ARG A 177 11.08 24.43 24.96
N GLU A 178 10.37 24.78 26.01
CA GLU A 178 9.00 24.35 26.22
C GLU A 178 8.05 24.98 25.19
N MET A 179 7.06 24.19 24.74
CA MET A 179 6.02 24.58 23.79
C MET A 179 4.67 24.07 24.28
N THR A 180 3.59 24.81 24.00
CA THR A 180 2.22 24.29 24.19
C THR A 180 1.94 23.17 23.16
N LEU A 181 0.94 22.32 23.41
CA LEU A 181 0.54 21.30 22.43
C LEU A 181 0.15 21.96 21.10
N ARG A 182 -0.52 23.10 21.14
CA ARG A 182 -0.88 23.88 19.95
C ARG A 182 0.34 24.43 19.23
N GLU A 183 1.32 24.99 19.95
CA GLU A 183 2.58 25.45 19.35
C GLU A 183 3.35 24.30 18.69
N ILE A 184 3.34 23.10 19.30
CA ILE A 184 3.98 21.91 18.71
C ILE A 184 3.35 21.59 17.36
N LEU A 185 2.02 21.56 17.23
CA LEU A 185 1.34 21.26 15.97
C LEU A 185 1.61 22.28 14.87
N THR A 186 1.83 23.54 15.22
CA THR A 186 2.02 24.62 14.26
C THR A 186 3.47 24.90 13.89
N SER A 187 4.42 24.65 14.80
CA SER A 187 5.81 25.12 14.67
C SER A 187 6.87 24.01 14.69
N HIS A 188 6.57 22.84 15.29
CA HIS A 188 7.52 21.73 15.35
C HIS A 188 7.36 20.84 14.10
N PRO A 189 8.45 20.39 13.41
CA PRO A 189 8.35 19.57 12.20
C PRO A 189 7.47 18.33 12.36
N LYS A 190 7.66 17.56 13.43
CA LYS A 190 6.80 16.38 13.72
C LYS A 190 5.37 16.78 14.11
N GLY A 191 5.18 17.93 14.72
CA GLY A 191 3.87 18.50 15.00
C GLY A 191 3.10 18.76 13.69
N GLN A 192 3.71 19.49 12.75
CA GLN A 192 3.12 19.79 11.44
C GLN A 192 2.83 18.50 10.63
N GLU A 193 3.74 17.53 10.65
CA GLU A 193 3.57 16.24 9.95
C GLU A 193 2.35 15.45 10.46
N PHE A 194 2.10 15.45 11.77
CA PHE A 194 1.05 14.63 12.41
C PHE A 194 -0.13 15.42 12.97
N ALA A 195 -0.20 16.74 12.75
CA ALA A 195 -1.28 17.60 13.25
C ALA A 195 -2.67 17.05 12.92
N SER A 196 -2.88 16.57 11.71
CA SER A 196 -4.17 16.06 11.22
C SER A 196 -4.73 14.87 12.02
N LEU A 197 -3.90 14.23 12.84
CA LEU A 197 -4.33 13.10 13.69
C LEU A 197 -5.00 13.55 14.99
N VAL A 198 -4.81 14.80 15.41
CA VAL A 198 -5.27 15.31 16.73
C VAL A 198 -5.90 16.70 16.68
N ASP A 199 -5.74 17.47 15.62
CA ASP A 199 -6.16 18.88 15.55
C ASP A 199 -7.67 19.09 15.71
N GLY A 200 -8.48 18.06 15.43
CA GLY A 200 -9.93 18.07 15.65
C GLY A 200 -10.37 17.77 17.08
N PHE A 201 -9.46 17.50 18.03
CA PHE A 201 -9.80 17.13 19.39
C PHE A 201 -9.83 18.36 20.31
N GLU A 202 -10.86 18.47 21.15
CA GLU A 202 -10.95 19.50 22.18
C GLU A 202 -9.86 19.31 23.25
N LEU A 203 -9.69 18.06 23.71
CA LEU A 203 -8.58 17.63 24.58
C LEU A 203 -7.67 16.68 23.81
N MET A 204 -6.38 16.95 23.83
CA MET A 204 -5.38 16.17 23.09
C MET A 204 -4.78 15.06 23.95
N PRO A 205 -4.51 13.87 23.39
CA PRO A 205 -3.91 12.77 24.14
C PRO A 205 -2.53 13.13 24.71
N LEU A 206 -2.30 12.81 25.98
CA LEU A 206 -1.05 13.10 26.68
C LEU A 206 -0.69 11.96 27.63
N LEU A 207 0.59 11.68 27.75
CA LEU A 207 1.15 10.80 28.77
C LEU A 207 1.83 11.61 29.86
N LYS A 208 1.50 11.32 31.12
CA LYS A 208 2.01 12.02 32.30
C LYS A 208 2.29 11.04 33.43
N ASP A 209 3.42 11.14 34.10
CA ASP A 209 3.77 10.29 35.24
C ASP A 209 3.12 10.76 36.55
N ASP A 210 3.21 9.95 37.62
CA ASP A 210 2.63 10.25 38.94
C ASP A 210 3.23 11.48 39.64
N ARG A 211 4.38 11.97 39.17
CA ARG A 211 4.98 13.24 39.68
C ARG A 211 4.49 14.45 38.88
N GLY A 212 3.76 14.24 37.81
CA GLY A 212 3.33 15.30 36.95
C GLY A 212 4.24 15.59 35.76
N GLU A 213 5.32 14.83 35.58
CA GLU A 213 6.21 14.97 34.42
C GLU A 213 5.54 14.48 33.14
N ILE A 214 5.60 15.27 32.07
CA ILE A 214 5.06 14.90 30.79
C ILE A 214 6.02 13.95 30.07
N VAL A 215 5.52 12.78 29.75
CA VAL A 215 6.22 11.70 29.07
C VAL A 215 6.22 11.90 27.55
N GLY A 216 5.05 12.24 27.00
CA GLY A 216 4.90 12.46 25.58
C GLY A 216 3.49 12.89 25.16
N PHE A 217 3.39 13.29 23.92
CA PHE A 217 2.17 13.72 23.24
C PHE A 217 1.86 12.74 22.07
N PRO A 218 1.32 11.53 22.35
CA PRO A 218 0.96 10.59 21.30
C PRO A 218 -0.23 11.11 20.47
N PRO A 219 -0.27 10.87 19.14
CA PRO A 219 0.72 10.15 18.32
C PRO A 219 1.84 11.05 17.76
N VAL A 220 2.04 12.24 18.28
CA VAL A 220 2.83 13.31 17.68
C VAL A 220 4.32 13.19 18.04
N ILE A 221 4.66 13.36 19.35
CA ILE A 221 6.06 13.47 19.76
C ILE A 221 6.29 13.15 21.25
N ASN A 222 7.44 12.57 21.57
CA ASN A 222 7.89 12.32 22.93
C ASN A 222 8.47 13.60 23.57
N SER A 223 8.56 13.62 24.91
CA SER A 223 9.31 14.68 25.61
C SER A 223 10.82 14.51 25.43
N ALA A 224 11.57 15.61 25.45
CA ALA A 224 13.03 15.59 25.35
C ALA A 224 13.68 14.86 26.55
N TYR A 225 13.14 15.05 27.76
CA TYR A 225 13.70 14.51 28.98
C TYR A 225 13.53 12.98 29.11
N ILE A 226 12.31 12.46 28.88
CA ILE A 226 12.00 11.04 29.07
C ILE A 226 12.10 10.26 27.76
N GLY A 227 11.76 10.87 26.62
CA GLY A 227 11.71 10.23 25.31
C GLY A 227 13.01 10.25 24.52
N GLY A 228 14.05 10.90 25.01
CA GLY A 228 15.37 10.95 24.37
C GLY A 228 16.22 9.71 24.69
N VAL A 229 15.80 8.53 24.20
CA VAL A 229 16.55 7.28 24.35
C VAL A 229 17.89 7.37 23.62
N GLN A 230 18.95 6.91 24.25
CA GLN A 230 20.31 6.94 23.72
C GLN A 230 21.09 5.68 24.06
N GLU A 231 22.21 5.49 23.37
CA GLU A 231 23.13 4.40 23.66
C GLU A 231 23.54 4.40 25.15
N GLY A 232 23.57 3.21 25.75
CA GLY A 232 23.85 3.00 27.16
C GLY A 232 22.62 2.98 28.06
N ASP A 233 21.43 3.38 27.60
CA ASP A 233 20.20 3.21 28.38
C ASP A 233 19.92 1.71 28.60
N TRP A 234 19.45 1.33 29.80
CA TRP A 234 19.30 -0.08 30.19
C TRP A 234 17.91 -0.43 30.73
N GLN A 235 17.08 0.58 30.94
CA GLN A 235 15.68 0.44 31.34
C GLN A 235 14.82 1.30 30.41
N LEU A 236 14.03 0.64 29.59
CA LEU A 236 13.12 1.31 28.69
C LEU A 236 11.69 0.89 28.97
N PHE A 237 10.72 1.71 28.61
CA PHE A 237 9.37 1.25 28.38
C PHE A 237 8.90 1.65 26.97
N VAL A 238 8.05 0.83 26.41
CA VAL A 238 7.46 1.03 25.09
C VAL A 238 5.96 1.11 25.27
N GLU A 239 5.34 2.14 24.69
CA GLU A 239 3.89 2.26 24.65
C GLU A 239 3.38 2.35 23.21
N MET A 240 2.19 1.88 23.02
CA MET A 240 1.42 1.99 21.78
C MET A 240 0.07 2.59 22.09
N THR A 241 -0.32 3.61 21.31
CA THR A 241 -1.67 4.16 21.37
C THR A 241 -2.37 4.04 20.02
N GLY A 242 -3.69 3.88 20.02
CA GLY A 242 -4.40 3.72 18.75
C GLY A 242 -5.90 3.53 18.87
N LEU A 243 -6.47 3.13 17.71
CA LEU A 243 -7.92 2.99 17.50
C LEU A 243 -8.39 1.53 17.53
N ASP A 244 -7.46 0.57 17.49
CA ASP A 244 -7.76 -0.87 17.47
C ASP A 244 -6.85 -1.58 18.47
N LEU A 245 -7.47 -2.21 19.48
CA LEU A 245 -6.74 -2.87 20.56
C LEU A 245 -5.89 -4.04 20.07
N HIS A 246 -6.42 -4.86 19.14
CA HIS A 246 -5.67 -6.04 18.65
C HIS A 246 -4.43 -5.63 17.85
N GLN A 247 -4.51 -4.52 17.08
CA GLN A 247 -3.33 -3.98 16.40
C GLN A 247 -2.26 -3.50 17.38
N LEU A 248 -2.67 -2.89 18.50
CA LEU A 248 -1.74 -2.48 19.56
C LEU A 248 -1.10 -3.68 20.25
N LEU A 249 -1.88 -4.71 20.56
CA LEU A 249 -1.39 -5.93 21.21
C LEU A 249 -0.40 -6.67 20.30
N LEU A 250 -0.69 -6.79 18.99
CA LEU A 250 0.26 -7.38 18.05
C LEU A 250 1.57 -6.60 18.00
N THR A 251 1.48 -5.28 17.90
CA THR A 251 2.65 -4.40 17.86
C THR A 251 3.48 -4.52 19.16
N ALA A 252 2.82 -4.56 20.32
CA ALA A 252 3.47 -4.78 21.61
C ALA A 252 4.17 -6.15 21.67
N ASN A 253 3.51 -7.19 21.19
CA ASN A 253 4.07 -8.54 21.18
C ASN A 253 5.30 -8.64 20.26
N ILE A 254 5.23 -8.06 19.05
CA ILE A 254 6.36 -8.05 18.10
C ILE A 254 7.58 -7.39 18.75
N ILE A 255 7.46 -6.14 19.21
CA ILE A 255 8.61 -5.39 19.77
C ILE A 255 9.11 -6.04 21.06
N ALA A 256 8.21 -6.59 21.90
CA ALA A 256 8.61 -7.27 23.14
C ALA A 256 9.39 -8.56 22.84
N CYS A 257 8.99 -9.36 21.85
CA CYS A 257 9.71 -10.55 21.43
C CYS A 257 11.07 -10.18 20.82
N ASP A 258 11.13 -9.14 19.98
CA ASP A 258 12.38 -8.68 19.38
C ASP A 258 13.38 -8.23 20.47
N LEU A 259 12.93 -7.44 21.43
CA LEU A 259 13.78 -7.01 22.56
C LEU A 259 14.19 -8.21 23.46
N ALA A 260 13.31 -9.19 23.64
CA ALA A 260 13.68 -10.42 24.36
C ALA A 260 14.75 -11.23 23.61
N ASP A 261 14.66 -11.34 22.29
CA ASP A 261 15.67 -11.97 21.44
C ASP A 261 17.01 -11.21 21.46
N HIS A 262 16.97 -9.89 21.66
CA HIS A 262 18.15 -9.06 21.92
C HIS A 262 18.74 -9.25 23.33
N GLY A 263 18.10 -10.07 24.20
CA GLY A 263 18.57 -10.38 25.54
C GLY A 263 18.05 -9.45 26.66
N TYR A 264 17.04 -8.63 26.38
CA TYR A 264 16.36 -7.87 27.42
C TYR A 264 15.38 -8.77 28.19
N ARG A 265 15.22 -8.48 29.48
CA ARG A 265 14.12 -9.03 30.27
C ARG A 265 12.90 -8.13 30.10
N VAL A 266 11.83 -8.67 29.52
CA VAL A 266 10.56 -7.98 29.36
C VAL A 266 9.77 -8.01 30.67
N LEU A 267 9.22 -6.86 31.03
CA LEU A 267 8.48 -6.62 32.26
C LEU A 267 7.04 -6.21 31.91
N PRO A 268 6.03 -7.02 32.24
CA PRO A 268 4.65 -6.69 31.94
C PRO A 268 4.16 -5.39 32.61
N ILE A 269 3.19 -4.76 31.97
CA ILE A 269 2.52 -3.55 32.46
C ILE A 269 1.02 -3.78 32.47
N ARG A 270 0.33 -3.33 33.53
CA ARG A 270 -1.13 -3.32 33.62
C ARG A 270 -1.67 -2.02 33.03
N VAL A 271 -2.63 -2.12 32.14
CA VAL A 271 -3.40 -1.00 31.61
C VAL A 271 -4.81 -1.06 32.17
N VAL A 272 -5.27 0.02 32.80
CA VAL A 272 -6.58 0.15 33.45
C VAL A 272 -7.42 1.15 32.67
N TYR A 273 -8.59 0.70 32.19
CA TYR A 273 -9.53 1.50 31.43
C TYR A 273 -10.75 1.87 32.25
N PRO A 274 -11.31 3.09 32.11
CA PRO A 274 -12.54 3.50 32.77
C PRO A 274 -13.80 2.97 32.04
N TYR A 275 -13.64 2.45 30.83
CA TYR A 275 -14.67 1.91 29.94
C TYR A 275 -14.37 0.46 29.54
N ASP A 276 -15.35 -0.20 28.96
CA ASP A 276 -15.21 -1.59 28.51
C ASP A 276 -14.39 -1.67 27.21
N THR A 277 -13.44 -2.60 27.16
CA THR A 277 -12.70 -2.94 25.95
C THR A 277 -13.06 -4.38 25.51
N PRO A 278 -12.70 -4.81 24.30
CA PRO A 278 -12.91 -6.22 23.88
C PRO A 278 -12.31 -7.27 24.82
N LEU A 279 -11.34 -6.90 25.66
CA LEU A 279 -10.67 -7.78 26.63
C LEU A 279 -10.93 -7.39 28.10
N GLY A 280 -11.96 -6.57 28.37
CA GLY A 280 -12.30 -6.08 29.70
C GLY A 280 -11.63 -4.75 30.04
N ARG A 281 -11.73 -4.35 31.31
CA ARG A 281 -11.26 -3.03 31.80
C ARG A 281 -9.81 -3.04 32.30
N GLU A 282 -9.24 -4.19 32.50
CA GLU A 282 -7.84 -4.34 32.91
C GLU A 282 -7.14 -5.35 32.01
N ILE A 283 -6.04 -4.96 31.40
CA ILE A 283 -5.26 -5.80 30.51
C ILE A 283 -3.80 -5.72 30.95
N VAL A 284 -3.15 -6.87 31.08
CA VAL A 284 -1.69 -6.93 31.33
C VAL A 284 -1.00 -7.29 30.02
N THR A 285 -0.22 -6.37 29.50
CA THR A 285 0.48 -6.49 28.21
C THR A 285 1.99 -6.72 28.38
N PRO A 286 2.66 -7.49 27.48
CA PRO A 286 2.18 -8.13 26.26
C PRO A 286 1.12 -9.21 26.53
N TYR A 287 0.21 -9.44 25.56
CA TYR A 287 -0.95 -10.31 25.74
C TYR A 287 -1.21 -11.19 24.51
N TYR A 288 -1.43 -12.48 24.72
CA TYR A 288 -1.81 -13.44 23.69
C TYR A 288 -3.31 -13.36 23.39
N PHE A 289 -3.67 -12.99 22.17
CA PHE A 289 -5.07 -12.82 21.74
C PHE A 289 -5.39 -13.58 20.45
N GLN A 290 -4.41 -14.23 19.87
CA GLN A 290 -4.51 -14.99 18.63
C GLN A 290 -5.48 -16.16 18.75
N LYS A 291 -6.14 -16.50 17.65
CA LYS A 291 -7.04 -17.64 17.57
C LYS A 291 -6.37 -18.76 16.77
N PRO A 292 -6.51 -20.02 17.22
CA PRO A 292 -6.04 -21.17 16.45
C PRO A 292 -6.84 -21.30 15.16
N GLN A 293 -6.20 -21.87 14.13
CA GLN A 293 -6.80 -22.16 12.84
C GLN A 293 -6.64 -23.64 12.51
N THR A 294 -7.73 -24.32 12.17
CA THR A 294 -7.71 -25.74 11.80
C THR A 294 -7.71 -25.90 10.28
N VAL A 295 -6.92 -26.84 9.78
CA VAL A 295 -6.86 -27.23 8.37
C VAL A 295 -7.02 -28.75 8.24
N GLU A 296 -7.80 -29.19 7.25
CA GLU A 296 -7.89 -30.58 6.84
C GLU A 296 -6.69 -30.94 5.95
N VAL A 297 -6.04 -32.07 6.22
CA VAL A 297 -4.90 -32.56 5.42
C VAL A 297 -5.30 -32.68 3.94
N SER A 298 -6.48 -33.23 3.66
CA SER A 298 -7.01 -33.35 2.28
C SER A 298 -7.17 -32.01 1.57
N HIS A 299 -7.44 -30.91 2.31
CA HIS A 299 -7.48 -29.57 1.74
C HIS A 299 -6.07 -29.06 1.39
N ALA A 300 -5.09 -29.30 2.27
CA ALA A 300 -3.70 -28.99 1.99
C ALA A 300 -3.17 -29.75 0.77
N GLU A 301 -3.42 -31.07 0.69
CA GLU A 301 -3.07 -31.90 -0.46
C GLU A 301 -3.66 -31.37 -1.78
N LYS A 302 -4.95 -31.02 -1.75
CA LYS A 302 -5.64 -30.48 -2.93
C LYS A 302 -5.04 -29.14 -3.39
N MET A 303 -4.69 -28.27 -2.45
CA MET A 303 -4.14 -26.95 -2.76
C MET A 303 -2.68 -27.02 -3.25
N LEU A 304 -1.89 -27.91 -2.64
CA LEU A 304 -0.46 -28.02 -2.93
C LEU A 304 -0.14 -29.03 -4.03
N GLY A 305 -1.08 -29.94 -4.36
CA GLY A 305 -0.90 -30.95 -5.40
C GLY A 305 0.07 -32.08 -5.02
N VAL A 306 0.31 -32.29 -3.72
CA VAL A 306 1.19 -33.33 -3.17
C VAL A 306 0.46 -34.11 -2.09
N SER A 307 0.81 -35.39 -1.91
CA SER A 307 0.26 -36.20 -0.79
C SER A 307 0.99 -35.89 0.50
N LEU A 308 0.24 -35.69 1.56
CA LEU A 308 0.75 -35.29 2.87
C LEU A 308 0.14 -36.16 3.97
N THR A 309 0.90 -36.36 5.05
CA THR A 309 0.37 -36.88 6.33
C THR A 309 0.20 -35.72 7.32
N ALA A 310 -0.63 -35.94 8.36
CA ALA A 310 -0.81 -34.96 9.42
C ALA A 310 0.51 -34.62 10.13
N GLU A 311 1.42 -35.61 10.28
CA GLU A 311 2.75 -35.41 10.84
C GLU A 311 3.61 -34.52 9.98
N GLN A 312 3.60 -34.67 8.64
CA GLN A 312 4.34 -33.82 7.71
C GLN A 312 3.82 -32.39 7.74
N VAL A 313 2.50 -32.20 7.82
CA VAL A 313 1.88 -30.87 8.00
C VAL A 313 2.34 -30.24 9.31
N THR A 314 2.29 -30.98 10.41
CA THR A 314 2.72 -30.49 11.74
C THR A 314 4.22 -30.15 11.76
N GLU A 315 5.07 -31.00 11.17
CA GLU A 315 6.51 -30.77 11.08
C GLU A 315 6.83 -29.51 10.25
N SER A 316 6.15 -29.35 9.10
CA SER A 316 6.32 -28.18 8.25
C SER A 316 5.93 -26.89 8.97
N LEU A 317 4.81 -26.89 9.70
CA LEU A 317 4.40 -25.76 10.54
C LEU A 317 5.43 -25.47 11.65
N GLY A 318 5.99 -26.52 12.26
CA GLY A 318 7.06 -26.38 13.27
C GLY A 318 8.29 -25.66 12.72
N ARG A 319 8.69 -25.96 11.48
CA ARG A 319 9.79 -25.26 10.79
C ARG A 319 9.47 -23.78 10.55
N MET A 320 8.19 -23.40 10.48
CA MET A 320 7.76 -22.01 10.37
C MET A 320 7.53 -21.31 11.73
N GLY A 321 7.86 -22.00 12.84
CA GLY A 321 7.68 -21.45 14.19
C GLY A 321 6.24 -21.48 14.69
N ILE A 322 5.43 -22.40 14.16
CA ILE A 322 4.02 -22.55 14.50
C ILE A 322 3.85 -23.85 15.28
N THR A 323 3.30 -23.74 16.49
CA THR A 323 2.87 -24.93 17.24
C THR A 323 1.62 -25.50 16.56
N ALA A 324 1.59 -26.81 16.33
CA ALA A 324 0.44 -27.46 15.71
C ALA A 324 0.16 -28.82 16.38
N GLU A 325 -1.11 -29.20 16.42
CA GLU A 325 -1.59 -30.46 16.99
C GLU A 325 -2.44 -31.20 15.95
N ALA A 326 -2.13 -32.47 15.71
CA ALA A 326 -2.88 -33.31 14.80
C ALA A 326 -3.98 -34.07 15.58
N ASP A 327 -5.19 -34.12 15.02
CA ASP A 327 -6.30 -34.95 15.46
C ASP A 327 -6.91 -35.66 14.24
N GLY A 328 -6.46 -36.90 14.00
CA GLY A 328 -6.80 -37.63 12.78
C GLY A 328 -6.27 -36.96 11.52
N GLU A 329 -7.18 -36.58 10.61
CA GLU A 329 -6.87 -35.90 9.36
C GLU A 329 -6.95 -34.37 9.47
N SER A 330 -7.18 -33.83 10.67
CA SER A 330 -7.22 -32.39 10.94
C SER A 330 -5.98 -31.95 11.70
N VAL A 331 -5.43 -30.79 11.36
CA VAL A 331 -4.31 -30.17 12.08
C VAL A 331 -4.73 -28.78 12.54
N THR A 332 -4.62 -28.53 13.85
CA THR A 332 -4.88 -27.22 14.44
C THR A 332 -3.56 -26.49 14.67
N ALA A 333 -3.38 -25.36 14.01
CA ALA A 333 -2.23 -24.47 14.11
C ALA A 333 -2.50 -23.34 15.12
N TYR A 334 -1.57 -23.13 16.04
CA TYR A 334 -1.60 -22.06 17.04
C TYR A 334 -0.62 -20.96 16.65
N PRO A 335 -1.11 -19.77 16.20
CA PRO A 335 -0.23 -18.69 15.79
C PRO A 335 0.72 -18.29 16.91
N PRO A 336 2.01 -18.03 16.63
CA PRO A 336 2.91 -17.46 17.62
C PRO A 336 2.45 -16.05 18.02
N VAL A 337 2.87 -15.62 19.20
CA VAL A 337 2.39 -14.37 19.84
C VAL A 337 2.61 -13.10 19.01
N TYR A 338 3.56 -13.13 18.09
CA TYR A 338 3.92 -12.03 17.20
C TYR A 338 3.28 -12.10 15.80
N ARG A 339 2.37 -13.10 15.55
CA ARG A 339 1.65 -13.25 14.26
C ARG A 339 0.14 -13.13 14.47
N ASN A 340 -0.54 -12.54 13.50
CA ASN A 340 -2.01 -12.41 13.46
C ASN A 340 -2.56 -12.51 12.03
N ASP A 341 -1.86 -13.22 11.17
CA ASP A 341 -2.16 -13.37 9.74
C ASP A 341 -2.95 -14.64 9.41
N PHE A 342 -3.30 -15.47 10.40
CA PHE A 342 -4.11 -16.69 10.23
C PHE A 342 -5.61 -16.34 10.24
N LEU A 343 -6.15 -15.94 9.09
CA LEU A 343 -7.54 -15.54 8.92
C LEU A 343 -8.39 -16.68 8.33
N HIS A 344 -7.76 -17.60 7.60
CA HIS A 344 -8.40 -18.69 6.88
C HIS A 344 -7.48 -19.91 6.83
N PRO A 345 -7.98 -21.17 6.68
CA PRO A 345 -7.14 -22.36 6.53
C PRO A 345 -6.07 -22.26 5.44
N VAL A 346 -6.29 -21.47 4.37
CA VAL A 346 -5.32 -21.24 3.30
C VAL A 346 -4.04 -20.58 3.82
N ASP A 347 -4.14 -19.71 4.82
CA ASP A 347 -2.96 -19.05 5.40
C ASP A 347 -2.05 -20.07 6.12
N VAL A 348 -2.66 -21.09 6.74
CA VAL A 348 -1.92 -22.22 7.33
C VAL A 348 -1.27 -23.07 6.23
N ILE A 349 -2.00 -23.32 5.13
CA ILE A 349 -1.48 -24.11 3.99
C ILE A 349 -0.28 -23.41 3.35
N GLU A 350 -0.26 -22.09 3.30
CA GLU A 350 0.89 -21.32 2.82
C GLU A 350 2.15 -21.59 3.69
N ASP A 351 2.00 -21.56 5.02
CA ASP A 351 3.11 -21.89 5.92
C ASP A 351 3.53 -23.36 5.80
N VAL A 352 2.59 -24.28 5.57
CA VAL A 352 2.92 -25.70 5.26
C VAL A 352 3.77 -25.79 4.00
N MET A 353 3.40 -25.06 2.93
CA MET A 353 4.16 -25.03 1.68
C MET A 353 5.59 -24.52 1.88
N ILE A 354 5.74 -23.40 2.58
CA ILE A 354 7.06 -22.81 2.86
C ILE A 354 7.88 -23.76 3.76
N GLY A 355 7.24 -24.35 4.77
CA GLY A 355 7.87 -25.29 5.70
C GLY A 355 8.34 -26.60 5.05
N LEU A 356 7.61 -27.10 4.04
CA LEU A 356 8.06 -28.22 3.19
C LEU A 356 9.31 -27.85 2.39
N GLY A 357 9.40 -26.58 1.95
CA GLY A 357 10.41 -26.08 1.04
C GLY A 357 9.96 -26.18 -0.41
N MET A 358 10.27 -25.17 -1.20
CA MET A 358 9.83 -25.10 -2.60
C MET A 358 10.39 -26.25 -3.46
N ASP A 359 11.54 -26.80 -3.10
CA ASP A 359 12.17 -27.94 -3.79
C ASP A 359 11.41 -29.27 -3.61
N ALA A 360 10.45 -29.31 -2.68
CA ALA A 360 9.56 -30.46 -2.50
C ALA A 360 8.49 -30.58 -3.61
N PHE A 361 8.33 -29.55 -4.43
CA PHE A 361 7.33 -29.49 -5.49
C PHE A 361 7.96 -29.72 -6.85
N GLU A 362 7.63 -30.84 -7.48
CA GLU A 362 8.07 -31.11 -8.85
C GLU A 362 7.24 -30.31 -9.86
N PRO A 363 7.87 -29.57 -10.79
CA PRO A 363 7.16 -28.87 -11.86
C PRO A 363 6.38 -29.85 -12.73
N ALA A 364 5.06 -29.65 -12.83
CA ALA A 364 4.21 -30.46 -13.70
C ALA A 364 3.72 -29.62 -14.89
N ASN A 365 3.93 -30.11 -16.11
CA ASN A 365 3.34 -29.49 -17.28
C ASN A 365 1.86 -29.87 -17.36
N PRO A 366 0.95 -28.92 -17.65
CA PRO A 366 -0.44 -29.23 -17.90
C PRO A 366 -0.59 -30.26 -19.01
N SER A 367 -1.29 -31.36 -18.75
CA SER A 367 -1.60 -32.38 -19.75
C SER A 367 -2.83 -32.03 -20.58
N ASP A 368 -3.70 -31.20 -20.04
CA ASP A 368 -4.88 -30.72 -20.71
C ASP A 368 -4.58 -29.50 -21.56
N PHE A 369 -5.20 -29.42 -22.72
CA PHE A 369 -5.13 -28.22 -23.54
C PHE A 369 -6.50 -27.57 -23.62
N THR A 370 -6.51 -26.25 -23.74
CA THR A 370 -7.70 -25.47 -24.01
C THR A 370 -7.56 -24.80 -25.37
N VAL A 371 -8.65 -24.78 -26.15
CA VAL A 371 -8.68 -24.01 -27.38
C VAL A 371 -9.04 -22.58 -27.04
N GLY A 372 -8.00 -21.73 -26.98
CA GLY A 372 -8.18 -20.30 -26.81
C GLY A 372 -8.78 -19.67 -28.07
N ARG A 373 -9.59 -18.63 -27.87
CA ARG A 373 -10.09 -17.77 -28.96
C ARG A 373 -10.13 -16.33 -28.51
N LEU A 374 -10.08 -15.44 -29.47
CA LEU A 374 -10.25 -14.01 -29.23
C LEU A 374 -11.71 -13.72 -28.87
N SER A 375 -11.94 -12.72 -28.03
CA SER A 375 -13.29 -12.19 -27.84
C SER A 375 -13.79 -11.52 -29.12
N GLU A 376 -15.10 -11.40 -29.26
CA GLU A 376 -15.70 -10.72 -30.43
C GLU A 376 -15.24 -9.26 -30.52
N ALA A 377 -15.08 -8.60 -29.38
CA ALA A 377 -14.56 -7.24 -29.32
C ALA A 377 -13.15 -7.13 -29.89
N GLU A 378 -12.26 -8.08 -29.54
CA GLU A 378 -10.89 -8.12 -30.06
C GLU A 378 -10.87 -8.44 -31.57
N VAL A 379 -11.72 -9.36 -32.05
CA VAL A 379 -11.84 -9.64 -33.47
C VAL A 379 -12.27 -8.41 -34.23
N PHE A 380 -13.29 -7.69 -33.74
CA PHE A 380 -13.79 -6.46 -34.36
C PHE A 380 -12.72 -5.33 -34.31
N SER A 381 -12.03 -5.18 -33.23
CA SER A 381 -10.91 -4.23 -33.12
C SER A 381 -9.81 -4.52 -34.16
N ARG A 382 -9.44 -5.78 -34.36
CA ARG A 382 -8.45 -6.19 -35.37
C ARG A 382 -8.94 -5.95 -36.80
N GLN A 383 -10.23 -6.14 -37.07
CA GLN A 383 -10.80 -5.78 -38.37
C GLN A 383 -10.67 -4.28 -38.63
N ALA A 384 -11.07 -3.44 -37.69
CA ALA A 384 -10.92 -1.99 -37.79
C ALA A 384 -9.45 -1.57 -37.99
N LYS A 385 -8.51 -2.12 -37.21
CA LYS A 385 -7.07 -1.86 -37.36
C LYS A 385 -6.58 -2.22 -38.78
N ASN A 386 -6.92 -3.39 -39.27
CA ASN A 386 -6.51 -3.82 -40.63
C ASN A 386 -7.04 -2.89 -41.73
N ILE A 387 -8.28 -2.38 -41.57
CA ILE A 387 -8.86 -1.42 -42.53
C ILE A 387 -8.06 -0.09 -42.43
N MET A 388 -7.79 0.43 -41.24
CA MET A 388 -7.04 1.67 -41.07
C MET A 388 -5.62 1.58 -41.65
N VAL A 389 -4.93 0.45 -41.44
CA VAL A 389 -3.63 0.18 -42.11
C VAL A 389 -3.79 0.14 -43.62
N GLY A 390 -4.88 -0.48 -44.14
CA GLY A 390 -5.20 -0.50 -45.56
C GLY A 390 -5.49 0.90 -46.14
N LEU A 391 -5.96 1.85 -45.34
CA LEU A 391 -6.14 3.25 -45.70
C LEU A 391 -4.85 4.08 -45.57
N GLY A 392 -3.73 3.45 -45.19
CA GLY A 392 -2.42 4.11 -45.06
C GLY A 392 -2.10 4.68 -43.69
N TYR A 393 -2.93 4.41 -42.67
CA TYR A 393 -2.69 4.89 -41.31
C TYR A 393 -1.67 4.01 -40.57
N GLN A 394 -0.85 4.67 -39.74
CA GLN A 394 0.05 4.05 -38.79
C GLN A 394 -0.61 3.92 -37.42
N GLU A 395 -0.59 2.70 -36.85
CA GLU A 395 -1.09 2.47 -35.49
C GLU A 395 -0.16 3.09 -34.44
N MET A 396 -0.76 3.78 -33.47
CA MET A 396 -0.11 4.36 -32.30
C MET A 396 -0.66 3.72 -31.03
N ILE A 397 0.11 3.76 -29.95
CA ILE A 397 -0.32 3.32 -28.62
C ILE A 397 0.12 4.35 -27.60
N PHE A 398 -0.82 4.83 -26.80
CA PHE A 398 -0.59 5.88 -25.82
C PHE A 398 -0.96 5.47 -24.41
N ASN A 399 -0.46 6.23 -23.43
CA ASN A 399 -0.91 6.12 -22.03
C ASN A 399 -2.38 6.51 -21.89
N TYR A 400 -3.07 5.87 -20.93
CA TYR A 400 -4.46 6.20 -20.60
C TYR A 400 -4.57 7.42 -19.67
N LEU A 401 -3.50 7.78 -18.98
CA LEU A 401 -3.44 8.92 -18.09
C LEU A 401 -2.78 10.12 -18.78
N GLY A 402 -3.26 11.30 -18.46
CA GLY A 402 -2.72 12.56 -18.96
C GLY A 402 -2.99 13.72 -18.02
N SER A 403 -2.56 14.92 -18.45
CA SER A 403 -2.68 16.14 -17.67
C SER A 403 -3.99 16.89 -17.97
N TYR A 404 -4.41 17.75 -17.03
CA TYR A 404 -5.47 18.72 -17.25
C TYR A 404 -5.22 19.57 -18.49
N ARG A 405 -3.97 19.98 -18.67
CA ARG A 405 -3.54 20.82 -19.78
C ARG A 405 -3.81 20.16 -21.13
N GLU A 406 -3.36 18.92 -21.32
CA GLU A 406 -3.49 18.20 -22.59
C GLU A 406 -4.92 17.79 -22.89
N PHE A 407 -5.65 17.29 -21.89
CA PHE A 407 -6.97 16.71 -22.13
C PHE A 407 -8.10 17.73 -22.11
N ILE A 408 -7.92 18.88 -21.42
CA ILE A 408 -8.98 19.86 -21.19
C ILE A 408 -8.56 21.24 -21.69
N GLU A 409 -7.46 21.79 -21.17
CA GLU A 409 -7.09 23.18 -21.43
C GLU A 409 -6.77 23.45 -22.91
N TRP A 410 -6.04 22.53 -23.55
CA TRP A 410 -5.65 22.68 -24.96
C TRP A 410 -6.74 22.25 -25.94
N MET A 411 -7.71 21.47 -25.48
CA MET A 411 -8.78 20.93 -26.32
C MET A 411 -10.05 21.79 -26.32
N TYR A 412 -10.29 22.59 -25.27
CA TYR A 412 -11.58 23.26 -25.08
C TYR A 412 -11.40 24.75 -24.75
N PRO A 413 -12.34 25.62 -25.19
CA PRO A 413 -12.33 27.03 -24.85
C PRO A 413 -12.58 27.22 -23.34
N PRO A 414 -12.10 28.34 -22.74
CA PRO A 414 -12.12 28.57 -21.29
C PRO A 414 -13.50 28.37 -20.63
N GLU A 415 -14.56 28.81 -21.28
CA GLU A 415 -15.94 28.75 -20.80
C GLU A 415 -16.52 27.33 -20.71
N ALA A 416 -15.95 26.37 -21.45
CA ALA A 416 -16.40 24.99 -21.45
C ALA A 416 -15.62 24.09 -20.47
N ARG A 417 -14.43 24.53 -20.03
CA ARG A 417 -13.45 23.68 -19.32
C ARG A 417 -13.97 23.06 -18.02
N ASP A 418 -14.66 23.85 -17.19
CA ASP A 418 -15.16 23.36 -15.90
C ASP A 418 -16.23 22.27 -16.08
N GLY A 419 -17.16 22.46 -17.02
CA GLY A 419 -18.18 21.46 -17.36
C GLY A 419 -17.57 20.18 -17.91
N ILE A 420 -16.62 20.31 -18.82
CA ILE A 420 -15.91 19.17 -19.41
C ILE A 420 -15.04 18.44 -18.38
N ALA A 421 -14.33 19.18 -17.52
CA ALA A 421 -13.50 18.57 -16.47
C ALA A 421 -14.32 17.68 -15.51
N ALA A 422 -15.58 18.05 -15.25
CA ALA A 422 -16.50 17.30 -14.41
C ALA A 422 -16.90 15.95 -15.02
N GLU A 423 -16.74 15.75 -16.34
CA GLU A 423 -17.02 14.49 -17.03
C GLU A 423 -15.85 13.49 -16.98
N PHE A 424 -14.65 13.97 -16.65
CA PHE A 424 -13.46 13.14 -16.58
C PHE A 424 -13.34 12.42 -15.23
N VAL A 425 -12.76 11.22 -15.26
CA VAL A 425 -12.33 10.53 -14.05
C VAL A 425 -10.97 11.07 -13.62
N LYS A 426 -10.93 11.72 -12.45
CA LYS A 426 -9.71 12.27 -11.86
C LYS A 426 -9.07 11.30 -10.87
N VAL A 427 -7.74 11.13 -10.94
CA VAL A 427 -6.97 10.32 -9.99
C VAL A 427 -6.82 11.07 -8.67
N SER A 428 -7.16 10.44 -7.54
CA SER A 428 -7.15 11.11 -6.22
C SER A 428 -5.75 11.50 -5.74
N ASN A 429 -4.73 10.70 -6.09
CA ASN A 429 -3.34 10.87 -5.66
C ASN A 429 -2.38 10.55 -6.81
N PRO A 430 -2.32 11.40 -7.87
CA PRO A 430 -1.47 11.15 -9.01
C PRO A 430 0.01 11.27 -8.64
N LEU A 431 0.87 10.51 -9.33
CA LEU A 431 2.33 10.60 -9.16
C LEU A 431 2.89 11.96 -9.60
N SER A 432 2.25 12.60 -10.58
CA SER A 432 2.56 13.94 -11.05
C SER A 432 1.35 14.54 -11.78
N GLU A 433 1.39 15.85 -12.04
CA GLU A 433 0.37 16.58 -12.83
C GLU A 433 0.16 15.99 -14.24
N ASN A 434 1.15 15.26 -14.78
CA ASN A 434 1.06 14.63 -16.10
C ASN A 434 0.16 13.36 -16.09
N TYR A 435 -0.31 12.89 -14.93
CA TYR A 435 -1.10 11.66 -14.79
C TYR A 435 -2.34 11.86 -13.91
N GLU A 436 -2.94 13.05 -13.97
CA GLU A 436 -4.09 13.42 -13.12
C GLU A 436 -5.43 12.85 -13.59
N TYR A 437 -5.61 12.70 -14.91
CA TYR A 437 -6.90 12.35 -15.50
C TYR A 437 -6.81 11.08 -16.35
N VAL A 438 -7.85 10.25 -16.27
CA VAL A 438 -8.04 9.14 -17.21
C VAL A 438 -8.63 9.71 -18.51
N ARG A 439 -8.10 9.33 -19.66
CA ARG A 439 -8.55 9.86 -20.94
C ARG A 439 -10.02 9.57 -21.24
N HIS A 440 -10.74 10.61 -21.63
CA HIS A 440 -12.14 10.56 -22.08
C HIS A 440 -12.24 10.54 -23.61
N SER A 441 -11.16 10.84 -24.31
CA SER A 441 -10.97 10.86 -25.76
C SER A 441 -9.51 10.52 -26.08
N ILE A 442 -9.28 9.86 -27.22
CA ILE A 442 -7.92 9.55 -27.74
C ILE A 442 -7.38 10.71 -28.59
N LEU A 443 -8.21 11.62 -29.04
CA LEU A 443 -7.80 12.74 -29.91
C LEU A 443 -6.65 13.57 -29.33
N PRO A 444 -6.62 13.91 -28.04
CA PRO A 444 -5.48 14.63 -27.46
C PRO A 444 -4.16 13.86 -27.57
N ASN A 445 -4.21 12.53 -27.45
CA ASN A 445 -3.01 11.70 -27.59
C ASN A 445 -2.46 11.72 -29.03
N LEU A 446 -3.37 11.66 -30.05
CA LEU A 446 -2.96 11.78 -31.45
C LEU A 446 -2.37 13.17 -31.76
N LEU A 447 -2.97 14.24 -31.23
CA LEU A 447 -2.42 15.61 -31.35
C LEU A 447 -1.07 15.74 -30.64
N SER A 448 -0.89 15.08 -29.50
CA SER A 448 0.42 15.02 -28.82
C SER A 448 1.50 14.39 -29.69
N ALA A 449 1.19 13.31 -30.38
CA ALA A 449 2.13 12.68 -31.31
C ALA A 449 2.43 13.59 -32.52
N GLU A 450 1.41 14.23 -33.09
CA GLU A 450 1.58 15.14 -34.22
C GLU A 450 2.44 16.35 -33.83
N SER A 451 2.24 16.93 -32.64
CA SER A 451 2.98 18.10 -32.16
C SER A 451 4.51 17.93 -32.16
N VAL A 452 4.99 16.70 -32.01
CA VAL A 452 6.43 16.37 -32.01
C VAL A 452 6.91 15.77 -33.34
N SER A 453 6.04 15.61 -34.33
CA SER A 453 6.31 14.90 -35.59
C SER A 453 6.64 15.86 -36.76
N ALA A 454 6.78 17.15 -36.55
CA ALA A 454 6.98 18.18 -37.60
C ALA A 454 8.17 17.91 -38.53
N ASN A 455 9.13 17.08 -38.14
CA ASN A 455 10.30 16.72 -38.98
C ASN A 455 10.07 15.49 -39.86
N ALA A 456 8.93 14.80 -39.73
CA ALA A 456 8.58 13.66 -40.56
C ALA A 456 7.96 14.14 -41.90
N SER A 457 7.91 13.25 -42.88
CA SER A 457 7.35 13.59 -44.21
C SER A 457 5.84 13.47 -44.18
N TYR A 458 5.12 14.48 -44.58
CA TYR A 458 3.67 14.49 -44.75
C TYR A 458 3.23 13.63 -45.96
N PRO A 459 1.98 13.08 -45.97
CA PRO A 459 0.96 13.21 -44.93
C PRO A 459 1.23 12.35 -43.71
N HIS A 460 0.85 12.79 -42.50
CA HIS A 460 0.81 11.95 -41.33
C HIS A 460 -0.61 11.41 -41.13
N LEU A 461 -0.76 10.10 -41.27
CA LEU A 461 -2.00 9.37 -41.02
C LEU A 461 -1.77 8.46 -39.84
N ILE A 462 -2.32 8.80 -38.67
CA ILE A 462 -2.11 8.06 -37.43
C ILE A 462 -3.44 7.67 -36.77
N PHE A 463 -3.49 6.52 -36.11
CA PHE A 463 -4.67 6.05 -35.40
C PHE A 463 -4.33 5.25 -34.16
N GLU A 464 -5.28 5.12 -33.25
CA GLU A 464 -5.26 4.17 -32.14
C GLU A 464 -6.63 3.49 -32.00
N VAL A 465 -6.63 2.18 -31.80
CA VAL A 465 -7.76 1.47 -31.21
C VAL A 465 -7.42 1.21 -29.75
N GLY A 466 -8.06 1.93 -28.85
CA GLY A 466 -7.71 1.94 -27.43
C GLY A 466 -8.94 2.10 -26.54
N LYS A 467 -8.70 2.06 -25.23
CA LYS A 467 -9.75 2.26 -24.23
C LYS A 467 -9.82 3.71 -23.79
N LEU A 468 -11.03 4.16 -23.51
CA LEU A 468 -11.30 5.43 -22.83
C LEU A 468 -12.32 5.21 -21.72
N VAL A 469 -12.45 6.15 -20.80
CA VAL A 469 -13.33 6.02 -19.65
C VAL A 469 -14.28 7.20 -19.58
N ARG A 470 -15.56 6.91 -19.32
CA ARG A 470 -16.59 7.92 -19.04
C ARG A 470 -17.19 7.71 -17.67
N GLN A 471 -17.60 8.76 -17.02
CA GLN A 471 -18.40 8.63 -15.81
C GLN A 471 -19.76 8.03 -16.15
N ASP A 472 -20.19 7.05 -15.37
CA ASP A 472 -21.48 6.38 -15.51
C ASP A 472 -21.98 6.00 -14.12
N PRO A 473 -22.94 6.75 -13.55
CA PRO A 473 -23.45 6.51 -12.20
C PRO A 473 -24.15 5.16 -12.01
N ASP A 474 -24.60 4.54 -13.12
CA ASP A 474 -25.30 3.26 -13.10
C ASP A 474 -24.33 2.06 -13.06
N GLU A 475 -23.04 2.29 -13.31
CA GLU A 475 -22.01 1.26 -13.25
C GLU A 475 -21.45 1.07 -11.82
N ASN A 476 -20.99 -0.13 -11.53
CA ASN A 476 -20.54 -0.56 -10.20
C ASN A 476 -19.48 0.37 -9.56
N TYR A 477 -18.59 0.96 -10.37
CA TYR A 477 -17.54 1.88 -9.90
C TYR A 477 -17.81 3.34 -10.31
N GLY A 478 -19.03 3.69 -10.74
CA GLY A 478 -19.37 5.02 -11.21
C GLY A 478 -18.68 5.41 -12.52
N SER A 479 -18.14 4.44 -13.27
CA SER A 479 -17.45 4.68 -14.53
C SER A 479 -17.57 3.48 -15.48
N ARG A 480 -17.60 3.79 -16.78
CA ARG A 480 -17.66 2.80 -17.87
C ARG A 480 -16.42 2.91 -18.75
N THR A 481 -15.79 1.77 -19.02
CA THR A 481 -14.69 1.66 -19.99
C THR A 481 -15.25 1.31 -21.35
N LEU A 482 -14.84 2.06 -22.38
CA LEU A 482 -15.26 1.88 -23.79
C LEU A 482 -14.05 1.60 -24.66
N ASN A 483 -14.24 0.81 -25.73
CA ASN A 483 -13.26 0.68 -26.80
C ASN A 483 -13.57 1.73 -27.87
N ALA A 484 -12.57 2.50 -28.25
CA ALA A 484 -12.70 3.54 -29.27
C ALA A 484 -11.61 3.40 -30.33
N LEU A 485 -11.95 3.79 -31.54
CA LEU A 485 -11.01 4.04 -32.63
C LEU A 485 -10.93 5.54 -32.83
N ALA A 486 -9.75 6.14 -32.65
CA ALA A 486 -9.49 7.52 -33.05
C ALA A 486 -8.42 7.57 -34.14
N PHE A 487 -8.54 8.54 -35.03
CA PHE A 487 -7.65 8.70 -36.15
C PHE A 487 -7.49 10.19 -36.50
N LEU A 488 -6.31 10.53 -37.04
CA LEU A 488 -5.92 11.88 -37.40
C LEU A 488 -5.17 11.84 -38.73
N ALA A 489 -5.52 12.76 -39.60
CA ALA A 489 -4.78 13.09 -40.81
C ALA A 489 -4.23 14.51 -40.68
N ALA A 490 -2.92 14.68 -40.86
CA ALA A 490 -2.23 15.96 -40.88
C ALA A 490 -1.52 16.14 -42.23
N ASP A 491 -1.86 17.17 -42.94
CA ASP A 491 -1.26 17.56 -44.23
C ASP A 491 -1.75 18.96 -44.60
N THR A 492 -1.11 19.61 -45.62
CA THR A 492 -1.56 20.87 -46.19
C THR A 492 -2.99 20.81 -46.76
N ASP A 493 -3.40 19.65 -47.24
CA ASP A 493 -4.68 19.40 -47.88
C ASP A 493 -5.66 18.60 -46.98
N ALA A 494 -5.35 18.44 -45.67
CA ALA A 494 -6.22 17.74 -44.73
C ALA A 494 -7.50 18.55 -44.48
N ASP A 495 -8.62 18.03 -44.95
CA ASP A 495 -9.93 18.68 -44.88
C ASP A 495 -11.06 17.68 -44.46
N PHE A 496 -12.27 18.22 -44.34
CA PHE A 496 -13.46 17.46 -44.03
C PHE A 496 -13.74 16.36 -45.09
N ASN A 497 -13.53 16.65 -46.38
CA ASN A 497 -13.83 15.70 -47.45
C ASN A 497 -12.87 14.51 -47.45
N LEU A 498 -11.59 14.76 -47.24
CA LEU A 498 -10.59 13.69 -47.04
C LEU A 498 -11.04 12.74 -45.91
N MET A 499 -11.35 13.34 -44.74
CA MET A 499 -11.77 12.56 -43.59
C MET A 499 -13.08 11.80 -43.81
N ASN A 500 -14.06 12.43 -44.46
CA ASN A 500 -15.31 11.81 -44.86
C ASN A 500 -15.07 10.58 -45.78
N SER A 501 -14.13 10.68 -46.73
CA SER A 501 -13.80 9.55 -47.60
C SER A 501 -13.21 8.37 -46.83
N HIS A 502 -12.35 8.65 -45.82
CA HIS A 502 -11.79 7.60 -44.97
C HIS A 502 -12.85 6.97 -44.04
N VAL A 503 -13.71 7.79 -43.43
CA VAL A 503 -14.84 7.30 -42.62
C VAL A 503 -15.78 6.44 -43.47
N THR A 504 -16.15 6.90 -44.67
CA THR A 504 -17.02 6.12 -45.58
C THR A 504 -16.38 4.81 -45.96
N SER A 505 -15.10 4.79 -46.26
CA SER A 505 -14.36 3.56 -46.59
C SER A 505 -14.32 2.60 -45.39
N LEU A 506 -14.02 3.12 -44.17
CA LEU A 506 -14.01 2.33 -42.96
C LEU A 506 -15.36 1.65 -42.71
N PHE A 507 -16.46 2.39 -42.75
CA PHE A 507 -17.81 1.85 -42.53
C PHE A 507 -18.24 0.87 -43.63
N TYR A 508 -17.88 1.14 -44.89
CA TYR A 508 -18.12 0.22 -45.98
C TYR A 508 -17.44 -1.14 -45.74
N TYR A 509 -16.17 -1.17 -45.36
CA TYR A 509 -15.46 -2.42 -45.12
C TYR A 509 -15.83 -3.09 -43.81
N LEU A 510 -16.34 -2.35 -42.81
CA LEU A 510 -16.93 -2.93 -41.61
C LEU A 510 -18.35 -3.47 -41.84
N GLY A 511 -18.99 -3.14 -42.97
CA GLY A 511 -20.33 -3.62 -43.34
C GLY A 511 -21.47 -2.82 -42.72
N TYR A 512 -21.23 -1.56 -42.29
CA TYR A 512 -22.25 -0.67 -41.73
C TYR A 512 -22.67 0.41 -42.71
N SER A 513 -23.98 0.71 -42.75
CA SER A 513 -24.49 1.95 -43.33
C SER A 513 -24.46 3.05 -42.26
N HIS A 514 -24.09 4.24 -42.65
CA HIS A 514 -24.04 5.38 -41.71
C HIS A 514 -24.64 6.63 -42.35
N GLU A 515 -25.08 7.55 -41.51
CA GLU A 515 -25.55 8.88 -41.86
C GLU A 515 -24.66 9.91 -41.18
N LEU A 516 -24.53 11.05 -41.82
CA LEU A 516 -23.82 12.20 -41.25
C LEU A 516 -24.84 13.24 -40.79
N VAL A 517 -24.72 13.69 -39.57
CA VAL A 517 -25.56 14.74 -38.98
C VAL A 517 -24.67 15.87 -38.54
N GLU A 518 -25.03 17.10 -38.90
CA GLU A 518 -24.33 18.28 -38.49
C GLU A 518 -24.17 18.34 -36.95
N LEU A 519 -22.98 18.63 -36.49
CA LEU A 519 -22.65 18.73 -35.08
C LEU A 519 -21.74 19.91 -34.84
N ASP A 520 -22.02 20.64 -33.77
CA ASP A 520 -21.12 21.68 -33.25
C ASP A 520 -20.33 21.10 -32.05
N ASP A 521 -19.02 21.04 -32.19
CA ASP A 521 -18.11 20.56 -31.13
C ASP A 521 -16.90 21.51 -31.10
N PRO A 522 -16.58 22.13 -29.96
CA PRO A 522 -15.58 23.19 -29.86
C PRO A 522 -14.15 22.78 -30.21
N ARG A 523 -13.87 21.50 -30.30
CA ARG A 523 -12.57 20.95 -30.73
C ARG A 523 -12.37 21.05 -32.24
N PHE A 524 -13.44 21.28 -32.99
CA PHE A 524 -13.45 21.31 -34.44
C PHE A 524 -13.98 22.64 -34.99
N ILE A 525 -13.78 22.86 -36.26
CA ILE A 525 -14.30 24.06 -36.95
C ILE A 525 -15.81 23.92 -37.12
N SER A 526 -16.57 24.92 -36.65
CA SER A 526 -18.03 24.97 -36.82
C SER A 526 -18.43 24.90 -38.32
N GLY A 527 -19.42 24.07 -38.63
CA GLY A 527 -19.84 23.78 -40.01
C GLY A 527 -18.92 22.84 -40.79
N ARG A 528 -17.84 22.34 -40.17
CA ARG A 528 -16.93 21.33 -40.75
C ARG A 528 -16.76 20.10 -39.81
N THR A 529 -17.82 19.79 -39.10
CA THR A 529 -17.88 18.68 -38.12
C THR A 529 -19.18 17.92 -38.32
N ALA A 530 -19.11 16.59 -38.24
CA ALA A 530 -20.27 15.72 -38.33
C ALA A 530 -20.26 14.66 -37.28
N ALA A 531 -21.43 14.36 -36.71
CA ALA A 531 -21.70 13.13 -35.99
C ALA A 531 -21.88 11.99 -36.99
N ILE A 532 -21.33 10.83 -36.68
CA ILE A 532 -21.55 9.58 -37.41
C ILE A 532 -22.68 8.85 -36.71
N VAL A 533 -23.74 8.53 -37.45
CA VAL A 533 -24.94 7.89 -36.93
C VAL A 533 -25.15 6.54 -37.64
N VAL A 534 -25.32 5.48 -36.87
CA VAL A 534 -25.65 4.12 -37.36
C VAL A 534 -26.93 3.67 -36.63
N ASP A 535 -27.94 3.24 -37.39
CA ASP A 535 -29.24 2.79 -36.87
C ASP A 535 -29.85 3.79 -35.85
N GLY A 536 -29.73 5.10 -36.17
CA GLY A 536 -30.28 6.18 -35.35
C GLY A 536 -29.46 6.49 -34.06
N ARG A 537 -28.32 5.84 -33.84
CA ARG A 537 -27.42 6.09 -32.70
C ARG A 537 -26.17 6.81 -33.16
N ARG A 538 -25.76 7.83 -32.40
CA ARG A 538 -24.48 8.46 -32.62
C ARG A 538 -23.37 7.50 -32.14
N VAL A 539 -22.50 7.11 -33.06
CA VAL A 539 -21.38 6.20 -32.80
C VAL A 539 -20.03 6.88 -32.88
N GLY A 540 -19.96 8.12 -33.38
CA GLY A 540 -18.70 8.81 -33.50
C GLY A 540 -18.85 10.29 -33.90
N ILE A 541 -17.71 10.90 -34.12
CA ILE A 541 -17.55 12.27 -34.58
C ILE A 541 -16.30 12.36 -35.45
N PHE A 542 -16.33 13.22 -36.47
CA PHE A 542 -15.12 13.65 -37.17
C PHE A 542 -15.28 15.08 -37.69
N GLY A 543 -14.14 15.70 -37.99
CA GLY A 543 -14.12 17.06 -38.53
C GLY A 543 -12.72 17.60 -38.71
N GLU A 544 -12.65 18.87 -39.16
CA GLU A 544 -11.41 19.66 -39.21
C GLU A 544 -11.12 20.22 -37.81
N VAL A 545 -9.93 19.92 -37.26
CA VAL A 545 -9.53 20.38 -35.92
C VAL A 545 -9.49 21.90 -35.87
N HIS A 546 -10.02 22.48 -34.79
CA HIS A 546 -10.11 23.92 -34.63
C HIS A 546 -8.70 24.57 -34.58
N PRO A 547 -8.45 25.69 -35.29
CA PRO A 547 -7.13 26.33 -35.31
C PRO A 547 -6.56 26.68 -33.95
N GLN A 548 -7.42 27.08 -32.99
CA GLN A 548 -6.96 27.36 -31.62
C GLN A 548 -6.45 26.08 -30.91
N VAL A 549 -7.07 24.94 -31.18
CA VAL A 549 -6.57 23.64 -30.65
C VAL A 549 -5.21 23.32 -31.25
N LEU A 550 -5.05 23.47 -32.57
CA LEU A 550 -3.76 23.29 -33.25
C LEU A 550 -2.68 24.23 -32.71
N GLU A 551 -3.01 25.52 -32.50
CA GLU A 551 -2.10 26.51 -31.93
C GLU A 551 -1.67 26.13 -30.50
N ASN A 552 -2.60 25.68 -29.66
CA ASN A 552 -2.30 25.21 -28.29
C ASN A 552 -1.31 24.02 -28.28
N TRP A 553 -1.41 23.13 -29.26
CA TRP A 553 -0.50 22.00 -29.46
C TRP A 553 0.78 22.35 -30.24
N GLY A 554 0.90 23.57 -30.76
CA GLY A 554 2.04 24.00 -31.58
C GLY A 554 2.07 23.36 -32.98
N ILE A 555 0.96 22.85 -33.49
CA ILE A 555 0.83 22.21 -34.79
C ILE A 555 0.57 23.30 -35.86
N GLN A 556 1.35 23.28 -36.93
CA GLN A 556 1.34 24.33 -37.95
C GLN A 556 0.64 23.93 -39.26
N VAL A 557 0.22 22.67 -39.37
CA VAL A 557 -0.47 22.14 -40.56
C VAL A 557 -1.94 21.89 -40.23
N PRO A 558 -2.84 21.96 -41.21
CA PRO A 558 -4.22 21.53 -41.03
C PRO A 558 -4.28 20.07 -40.57
N CYS A 559 -5.22 19.78 -39.65
CA CYS A 559 -5.52 18.43 -39.22
C CYS A 559 -7.02 18.15 -39.31
N ALA A 560 -7.37 16.98 -39.81
CA ALA A 560 -8.71 16.46 -39.71
C ALA A 560 -8.66 15.18 -38.86
N ALA A 561 -9.61 15.00 -37.93
CA ALA A 561 -9.58 13.92 -36.97
C ALA A 561 -10.97 13.34 -36.71
N GLY A 562 -11.03 12.10 -36.24
CA GLY A 562 -12.28 11.46 -35.86
C GLY A 562 -12.10 10.46 -34.73
N GLU A 563 -13.19 10.20 -34.02
CA GLU A 563 -13.26 9.22 -32.94
C GLU A 563 -14.58 8.45 -32.99
N ILE A 564 -14.52 7.13 -32.89
CA ILE A 564 -15.65 6.22 -33.03
C ILE A 564 -15.71 5.33 -31.79
N ASP A 565 -16.87 5.25 -31.17
CA ASP A 565 -17.20 4.29 -30.12
C ASP A 565 -17.42 2.92 -30.77
N MET A 566 -16.44 2.04 -30.61
CA MET A 566 -16.44 0.70 -31.20
C MET A 566 -17.46 -0.23 -30.51
N ASP A 567 -17.78 0.03 -29.26
CA ASP A 567 -18.76 -0.77 -28.53
C ASP A 567 -20.20 -0.41 -28.93
N ALA A 568 -20.42 0.83 -29.38
CA ALA A 568 -21.71 1.27 -29.92
C ALA A 568 -22.04 0.69 -31.29
N LEU A 569 -21.04 0.16 -32.02
CA LEU A 569 -21.22 -0.51 -33.32
C LEU A 569 -21.52 -2.01 -33.20
N ARG A 570 -21.38 -2.57 -32.01
CA ARG A 570 -21.62 -3.99 -31.71
C ARG A 570 -22.95 -4.15 -31.01
#